data_3748ac0cf8c18d0124f0e2be181d1c55
#
_entry.id   3748ac0cf8c18d0124f0e2be181d1c55
#
_cell.length_a   1.000
_cell.length_b   1.000
_cell.length_c   1.000
_cell.angle_alpha   90.00
_cell.angle_beta   90.00
_cell.angle_gamma   90.00
#
_symmetry.space_group_name_H-M   'P 1'
#
loop_
_entity.id
_entity.type
_entity.pdbx_description
1 polymer ?
#
loop_
_entity_poly.entity_id
_entity_poly.type
_entity_poly.pdbx_seq_one_letter_code
_entity_poly.pdbx_strand_id
1 'polypeptide(L)'
;MNQPIRMTRTALMAMAVVFCFTGVAAAQGAQKFDACTLLTKAQIQAAVGQNVGDGKPNANANPAVGASCQYVIGDYGVFSILVKTFGPGETADKMMAELKKMKIAVSDAPGIGDRSFFSSPGYSMLQLNTFKGSRYLLITMLVPGATEAAQKIAAEKLMREALTKI
;
A
#
# COMPACT_ATOMS: atom_id res chain seq x y z
N MET A 1 -79.30 44.82 9.34
CA MET A 1 -79.11 44.68 7.91
C MET A 1 -77.60 44.73 7.67
N ASN A 2 -76.91 43.57 7.67
CA ASN A 2 -75.47 43.44 7.51
C ASN A 2 -75.20 42.40 6.40
N GLN A 3 -74.58 42.87 5.35
CA GLN A 3 -74.06 41.97 4.29
C GLN A 3 -72.62 41.62 4.60
N PRO A 4 -72.21 40.35 4.48
CA PRO A 4 -70.82 39.98 4.61
C PRO A 4 -70.07 40.03 3.31
N ILE A 5 -68.90 40.59 3.36
CA ILE A 5 -67.92 40.73 2.28
C ILE A 5 -67.34 39.31 1.95
N ARG A 6 -67.44 38.90 0.68
CA ARG A 6 -66.77 37.67 0.19
C ARG A 6 -65.31 37.98 -0.17
N MET A 7 -64.38 37.41 0.59
CA MET A 7 -63.00 37.40 0.23
C MET A 7 -62.70 36.23 -0.72
N THR A 8 -62.30 36.57 -1.93
CA THR A 8 -61.76 35.66 -2.92
C THR A 8 -60.35 35.29 -2.57
N ARG A 9 -60.12 34.03 -2.26
CA ARG A 9 -58.75 33.47 -2.05
C ARG A 9 -58.15 33.14 -3.41
N THR A 10 -57.16 33.92 -3.80
CA THR A 10 -56.28 33.65 -4.95
C THR A 10 -55.23 32.62 -4.48
N ALA A 11 -55.30 31.42 -5.03
CA ALA A 11 -54.33 30.37 -4.81
C ALA A 11 -53.08 30.64 -5.67
N LEU A 12 -51.96 31.02 -5.04
CA LEU A 12 -50.64 31.00 -5.67
C LEU A 12 -50.11 29.58 -5.71
N MET A 13 -50.07 28.97 -6.91
CA MET A 13 -49.33 27.73 -7.15
C MET A 13 -47.83 28.07 -7.20
N ALA A 14 -47.11 27.73 -6.12
CA ALA A 14 -45.65 27.71 -6.12
C ALA A 14 -45.16 26.43 -6.81
N MET A 15 -44.61 26.59 -8.01
CA MET A 15 -43.99 25.52 -8.78
C MET A 15 -42.58 25.27 -8.23
N ALA A 16 -42.45 24.24 -7.41
CA ALA A 16 -41.14 23.77 -6.90
C ALA A 16 -40.39 23.05 -8.03
N VAL A 17 -39.39 23.73 -8.60
CA VAL A 17 -38.44 23.11 -9.53
C VAL A 17 -37.45 22.27 -8.71
N VAL A 18 -37.63 20.92 -8.71
CA VAL A 18 -36.69 19.99 -8.13
C VAL A 18 -35.51 19.84 -9.10
N PHE A 19 -34.39 20.49 -8.79
CA PHE A 19 -33.11 20.23 -9.45
C PHE A 19 -32.58 18.88 -8.96
N CYS A 20 -32.81 17.82 -9.76
CA CYS A 20 -32.07 16.57 -9.59
C CYS A 20 -30.61 16.79 -9.97
N PHE A 21 -29.74 17.06 -9.00
CA PHE A 21 -28.29 16.90 -9.17
C PHE A 21 -27.98 15.43 -9.33
N THR A 22 -27.92 14.96 -10.57
CA THR A 22 -27.28 13.69 -10.89
C THR A 22 -25.78 13.86 -10.66
N GLY A 23 -25.33 13.55 -9.43
CA GLY A 23 -23.91 13.46 -9.12
C GLY A 23 -23.30 12.36 -10.00
N VAL A 24 -22.56 12.77 -11.03
CA VAL A 24 -21.67 11.88 -11.76
C VAL A 24 -20.57 11.51 -10.76
N ALA A 25 -20.72 10.35 -10.12
CA ALA A 25 -19.62 9.72 -9.39
C ALA A 25 -18.55 9.41 -10.45
N ALA A 26 -17.59 10.32 -10.61
CA ALA A 26 -16.39 10.04 -11.37
C ALA A 26 -15.76 8.80 -10.72
N ALA A 27 -15.84 7.66 -11.41
CA ALA A 27 -15.04 6.51 -11.07
C ALA A 27 -13.59 6.98 -11.09
N GLN A 28 -13.03 7.25 -9.91
CA GLN A 28 -11.61 7.53 -9.76
C GLN A 28 -10.90 6.27 -10.23
N GLY A 29 -10.47 6.28 -11.49
CA GLY A 29 -9.65 5.24 -12.06
C GLY A 29 -8.50 4.99 -11.08
N ALA A 30 -8.35 3.75 -10.64
CA ALA A 30 -7.31 3.37 -9.70
C ALA A 30 -5.98 3.94 -10.21
N GLN A 31 -5.45 4.95 -9.52
CA GLN A 31 -4.22 5.62 -9.93
C GLN A 31 -3.15 4.54 -10.01
N LYS A 32 -2.63 4.32 -11.22
CA LYS A 32 -1.64 3.27 -11.48
C LYS A 32 -0.37 3.66 -10.74
N PHE A 33 -0.20 3.09 -9.56
CA PHE A 33 0.92 3.39 -8.69
C PHE A 33 2.17 2.70 -9.22
N ASP A 34 3.24 3.46 -9.46
CA ASP A 34 4.51 2.91 -9.88
C ASP A 34 5.40 2.67 -8.65
N ALA A 35 5.54 1.40 -8.26
CA ALA A 35 6.38 1.02 -7.13
C ALA A 35 7.87 1.32 -7.33
N CYS A 36 8.34 1.49 -8.58
CA CYS A 36 9.72 1.86 -8.87
C CYS A 36 10.05 3.30 -8.46
N THR A 37 9.07 4.14 -8.21
CA THR A 37 9.26 5.52 -7.73
C THR A 37 9.51 5.61 -6.23
N LEU A 38 9.19 4.54 -5.48
CA LEU A 38 9.32 4.53 -4.02
C LEU A 38 10.76 4.59 -3.54
N LEU A 39 11.65 3.85 -4.22
CA LEU A 39 13.06 3.75 -3.86
C LEU A 39 13.92 3.87 -5.10
N THR A 40 14.97 4.65 -5.00
CA THR A 40 15.97 4.75 -6.06
C THR A 40 17.02 3.65 -5.91
N LYS A 41 17.65 3.26 -7.01
CA LYS A 41 18.81 2.37 -7.04
C LYS A 41 19.88 2.79 -6.02
N ALA A 42 20.20 4.09 -5.97
CA ALA A 42 21.22 4.64 -5.07
C ALA A 42 20.84 4.45 -3.57
N GLN A 43 19.57 4.62 -3.22
CA GLN A 43 19.10 4.40 -1.85
C GLN A 43 19.24 2.92 -1.45
N ILE A 44 18.84 2.00 -2.35
CA ILE A 44 18.97 0.56 -2.11
C ILE A 44 20.45 0.19 -1.98
N GLN A 45 21.30 0.65 -2.91
CA GLN A 45 22.74 0.40 -2.89
C GLN A 45 23.40 0.89 -1.58
N ALA A 46 23.04 2.09 -1.13
CA ALA A 46 23.54 2.65 0.12
C ALA A 46 23.06 1.87 1.37
N ALA A 47 21.91 1.21 1.29
CA ALA A 47 21.39 0.42 2.40
C ALA A 47 22.00 -0.99 2.47
N VAL A 48 22.22 -1.63 1.31
CA VAL A 48 22.72 -3.02 1.25
C VAL A 48 24.24 -3.12 1.11
N GLY A 49 24.93 -2.02 0.76
CA GLY A 49 26.38 -1.98 0.61
C GLY A 49 26.92 -2.75 -0.60
N GLN A 50 26.07 -3.08 -1.57
CA GLN A 50 26.44 -3.84 -2.77
C GLN A 50 25.93 -3.17 -4.02
N ASN A 51 26.49 -3.54 -5.19
CA ASN A 51 26.02 -3.02 -6.46
C ASN A 51 24.59 -3.48 -6.75
N VAL A 52 23.75 -2.54 -7.21
CA VAL A 52 22.32 -2.76 -7.48
C VAL A 52 22.04 -2.43 -8.93
N GLY A 53 21.34 -3.31 -9.61
CA GLY A 53 20.85 -3.09 -10.97
C GLY A 53 19.72 -2.05 -11.03
N ASP A 54 19.24 -1.74 -12.20
CA ASP A 54 18.12 -0.82 -12.38
C ASP A 54 16.80 -1.48 -11.97
N GLY A 55 15.89 -0.66 -11.43
CA GLY A 55 14.56 -1.10 -11.03
C GLY A 55 13.72 -1.49 -12.25
N LYS A 56 13.09 -2.64 -12.16
CA LYS A 56 12.19 -3.16 -13.20
C LYS A 56 10.82 -3.42 -12.60
N PRO A 57 9.74 -2.88 -13.18
CA PRO A 57 8.40 -3.24 -12.75
C PRO A 57 8.18 -4.74 -13.00
N ASN A 58 7.53 -5.41 -12.08
CA ASN A 58 7.16 -6.80 -12.27
C ASN A 58 5.97 -6.87 -13.23
N ALA A 59 6.25 -7.16 -14.50
CA ALA A 59 5.24 -7.24 -15.56
C ALA A 59 4.19 -8.35 -15.34
N ASN A 60 4.53 -9.36 -14.53
CA ASN A 60 3.63 -10.46 -14.19
C ASN A 60 2.79 -10.21 -12.95
N ALA A 61 2.92 -9.03 -12.33
CA ALA A 61 2.10 -8.70 -11.18
C ALA A 61 0.63 -8.58 -11.60
N ASN A 62 -0.21 -9.46 -11.10
CA ASN A 62 -1.65 -9.30 -11.21
C ASN A 62 -2.03 -7.95 -10.55
N PRO A 63 -2.77 -7.05 -11.24
CA PRO A 63 -3.18 -5.77 -10.66
C PRO A 63 -3.89 -5.89 -9.31
N ALA A 64 -4.58 -7.01 -9.06
CA ALA A 64 -5.17 -7.32 -7.76
C ALA A 64 -4.12 -7.61 -6.66
N VAL A 65 -2.88 -7.92 -7.03
CA VAL A 65 -1.78 -8.17 -6.09
C VAL A 65 -1.02 -6.88 -5.76
N GLY A 66 -1.21 -5.83 -6.54
CA GLY A 66 -0.57 -4.52 -6.37
C GLY A 66 0.54 -4.23 -7.38
N ALA A 67 1.20 -3.09 -7.22
CA ALA A 67 2.35 -2.69 -8.03
C ALA A 67 3.64 -3.12 -7.35
N SER A 68 4.60 -3.64 -8.10
CA SER A 68 5.90 -4.02 -7.55
C SER A 68 7.06 -3.56 -8.45
N CYS A 69 8.21 -3.34 -7.82
CA CYS A 69 9.47 -3.06 -8.50
C CYS A 69 10.55 -3.99 -7.97
N GLN A 70 11.34 -4.57 -8.88
CA GLN A 70 12.39 -5.53 -8.55
C GLN A 70 13.76 -5.00 -9.00
N TYR A 71 14.77 -5.25 -8.19
CA TYR A 71 16.16 -4.91 -8.43
C TYR A 71 17.03 -6.15 -8.21
N VAL A 72 18.09 -6.29 -9.00
CA VAL A 72 19.11 -7.31 -8.80
C VAL A 72 20.21 -6.74 -7.90
N ILE A 73 20.69 -7.52 -6.92
CA ILE A 73 21.80 -7.17 -6.04
C ILE A 73 22.97 -8.09 -6.31
N GLY A 74 24.12 -7.53 -6.71
CA GLY A 74 25.25 -8.36 -7.15
C GLY A 74 24.86 -9.34 -8.25
N ASP A 75 25.34 -10.57 -8.16
CA ASP A 75 25.14 -11.60 -9.21
C ASP A 75 23.81 -12.35 -9.07
N TYR A 76 23.33 -12.55 -7.85
CA TYR A 76 22.15 -13.41 -7.59
C TYR A 76 21.23 -12.91 -6.46
N GLY A 77 21.56 -11.78 -5.86
CA GLY A 77 20.70 -11.16 -4.85
C GLY A 77 19.49 -10.48 -5.46
N VAL A 78 18.49 -10.24 -4.64
CA VAL A 78 17.22 -9.64 -5.05
C VAL A 78 16.77 -8.63 -4.00
N PHE A 79 16.22 -7.54 -4.48
CA PHE A 79 15.39 -6.62 -3.70
C PHE A 79 14.10 -6.39 -4.46
N SER A 80 12.97 -6.46 -3.78
CA SER A 80 11.71 -6.03 -4.36
C SER A 80 10.88 -5.25 -3.36
N ILE A 81 10.11 -4.29 -3.87
CA ILE A 81 9.08 -3.59 -3.12
C ILE A 81 7.74 -3.76 -3.81
N LEU A 82 6.74 -4.17 -3.05
CA LEU A 82 5.35 -4.30 -3.46
C LEU A 82 4.50 -3.30 -2.68
N VAL A 83 3.53 -2.69 -3.35
CA VAL A 83 2.50 -1.85 -2.72
C VAL A 83 1.14 -2.30 -3.21
N LYS A 84 0.22 -2.54 -2.30
CA LYS A 84 -1.19 -2.78 -2.60
C LYS A 84 -2.10 -2.08 -1.59
N THR A 85 -3.36 -1.87 -1.96
CA THR A 85 -4.42 -1.60 -1.01
C THR A 85 -4.92 -2.93 -0.47
N PHE A 86 -5.03 -3.07 0.85
CA PHE A 86 -5.58 -4.29 1.43
C PHE A 86 -7.09 -4.21 1.56
N GLY A 87 -7.75 -5.36 1.42
CA GLY A 87 -9.20 -5.47 1.46
C GLY A 87 -9.77 -5.42 2.89
N PRO A 88 -11.10 -5.27 3.01
CA PRO A 88 -11.77 -5.31 4.30
C PRO A 88 -11.45 -6.61 5.06
N GLY A 89 -10.97 -6.48 6.30
CA GLY A 89 -10.65 -7.61 7.16
C GLY A 89 -9.28 -8.25 6.96
N GLU A 90 -8.47 -7.78 6.01
CA GLU A 90 -7.03 -8.07 5.98
C GLU A 90 -6.35 -7.26 7.10
N THR A 91 -5.64 -7.91 8.00
CA THR A 91 -4.89 -7.26 9.09
C THR A 91 -3.51 -7.90 9.24
N ALA A 92 -2.57 -7.16 9.81
CA ALA A 92 -1.24 -7.67 10.11
C ALA A 92 -1.30 -8.93 10.99
N ASP A 93 -2.14 -8.94 12.01
CA ASP A 93 -2.24 -10.06 12.95
C ASP A 93 -2.79 -11.33 12.28
N LYS A 94 -3.79 -11.20 11.38
CA LYS A 94 -4.25 -12.34 10.58
C LYS A 94 -3.16 -12.87 9.67
N MET A 95 -2.43 -12.00 8.99
CA MET A 95 -1.32 -12.39 8.13
C MET A 95 -0.22 -13.09 8.92
N MET A 96 0.17 -12.55 10.07
CA MET A 96 1.13 -13.22 10.96
C MET A 96 0.66 -14.60 11.43
N ALA A 97 -0.63 -14.73 11.75
CA ALA A 97 -1.21 -16.01 12.16
C ALA A 97 -1.15 -17.05 11.03
N GLU A 98 -1.46 -16.66 9.80
CA GLU A 98 -1.37 -17.55 8.64
C GLU A 98 0.08 -17.96 8.33
N LEU A 99 1.03 -17.02 8.39
CA LEU A 99 2.45 -17.33 8.21
C LEU A 99 2.95 -18.32 9.27
N LYS A 100 2.55 -18.15 10.53
CA LYS A 100 2.88 -19.10 11.62
C LYS A 100 2.30 -20.50 11.38
N LYS A 101 1.06 -20.61 10.87
CA LYS A 101 0.47 -21.90 10.48
C LYS A 101 1.29 -22.59 9.38
N MET A 102 1.85 -21.82 8.45
CA MET A 102 2.77 -22.32 7.41
C MET A 102 4.19 -22.58 7.92
N LYS A 103 4.43 -22.46 9.23
CA LYS A 103 5.75 -22.62 9.88
C LYS A 103 6.80 -21.60 9.39
N ILE A 104 6.37 -20.46 8.90
CA ILE A 104 7.25 -19.34 8.54
C ILE A 104 7.56 -18.57 9.82
N ALA A 105 8.84 -18.33 10.08
CA ALA A 105 9.27 -17.52 11.23
C ALA A 105 8.81 -16.07 11.06
N VAL A 106 8.21 -15.51 12.10
CA VAL A 106 7.77 -14.10 12.14
C VAL A 106 8.27 -13.43 13.40
N SER A 107 8.66 -12.15 13.30
CA SER A 107 9.06 -11.32 14.44
C SER A 107 8.59 -9.87 14.22
N ASP A 108 8.26 -9.18 15.31
CA ASP A 108 7.81 -7.80 15.25
C ASP A 108 8.90 -6.85 14.72
N ALA A 109 8.46 -5.79 14.02
CA ALA A 109 9.27 -4.68 13.56
C ALA A 109 8.61 -3.36 14.03
N PRO A 110 8.74 -2.99 15.31
CA PRO A 110 8.01 -1.86 15.87
C PRO A 110 8.47 -0.51 15.31
N GLY A 111 7.56 0.47 15.33
CA GLY A 111 7.86 1.85 14.95
C GLY A 111 8.02 2.09 13.44
N ILE A 112 7.48 1.22 12.59
CA ILE A 112 7.43 1.36 11.15
C ILE A 112 5.97 1.23 10.70
N GLY A 113 5.44 2.26 10.04
CA GLY A 113 4.01 2.29 9.69
C GLY A 113 3.11 2.21 10.93
N ASP A 114 1.91 1.69 10.75
CA ASP A 114 0.96 1.46 11.83
C ASP A 114 1.20 0.10 12.49
N ARG A 115 1.59 -0.89 11.70
CA ARG A 115 1.98 -2.24 12.15
C ARG A 115 2.95 -2.85 11.16
N SER A 116 4.08 -3.40 11.66
CA SER A 116 5.05 -4.11 10.81
C SER A 116 5.61 -5.33 11.51
N PHE A 117 6.03 -6.27 10.68
CA PHE A 117 6.68 -7.49 11.15
C PHE A 117 7.60 -8.06 10.05
N PHE A 118 8.63 -8.75 10.47
CA PHE A 118 9.48 -9.54 9.61
C PHE A 118 8.91 -10.95 9.42
N SER A 119 9.14 -11.54 8.24
CA SER A 119 8.96 -12.96 7.98
C SER A 119 10.15 -13.50 7.21
N SER A 120 10.51 -14.75 7.49
CA SER A 120 11.64 -15.45 6.86
C SER A 120 11.14 -16.74 6.21
N PRO A 121 10.77 -16.69 4.91
CA PRO A 121 10.19 -17.84 4.22
C PRO A 121 11.23 -18.93 3.85
N GLY A 122 12.48 -18.74 4.23
CA GLY A 122 13.59 -19.65 3.91
C GLY A 122 14.55 -19.07 2.87
N TYR A 123 15.57 -19.86 2.51
CA TYR A 123 16.61 -19.51 1.52
C TYR A 123 17.34 -18.19 1.77
N SER A 124 17.55 -17.82 3.04
CA SER A 124 18.13 -16.53 3.46
C SER A 124 17.35 -15.30 2.99
N MET A 125 16.11 -15.50 2.58
CA MET A 125 15.21 -14.43 2.18
C MET A 125 14.57 -13.79 3.40
N LEU A 126 14.57 -12.47 3.44
CA LEU A 126 13.89 -11.65 4.45
C LEU A 126 12.74 -10.88 3.83
N GLN A 127 11.64 -10.82 4.52
CA GLN A 127 10.50 -10.00 4.17
C GLN A 127 10.17 -9.04 5.31
N LEU A 128 9.97 -7.76 4.99
CA LEU A 128 9.40 -6.76 5.90
C LEU A 128 8.02 -6.39 5.40
N ASN A 129 7.03 -6.78 6.19
CA ASN A 129 5.60 -6.55 5.94
C ASN A 129 5.18 -5.30 6.71
N THR A 130 4.59 -4.30 6.05
CA THR A 130 4.21 -3.03 6.68
C THR A 130 2.81 -2.61 6.27
N PHE A 131 2.00 -2.25 7.26
CA PHE A 131 0.66 -1.69 7.10
C PHE A 131 0.69 -0.21 7.44
N LYS A 132 0.10 0.63 6.59
CA LYS A 132 -0.01 2.08 6.78
C LYS A 132 -1.31 2.60 6.18
N GLY A 133 -2.23 3.06 7.02
CA GLY A 133 -3.59 3.43 6.58
C GLY A 133 -4.27 2.26 5.89
N SER A 134 -4.67 2.44 4.63
CA SER A 134 -5.24 1.39 3.78
C SER A 134 -4.22 0.69 2.88
N ARG A 135 -2.93 0.96 3.07
CA ARG A 135 -1.86 0.42 2.22
C ARG A 135 -1.06 -0.66 2.92
N TYR A 136 -0.72 -1.66 2.15
CA TYR A 136 0.24 -2.70 2.53
C TYR A 136 1.46 -2.59 1.64
N LEU A 137 2.63 -2.55 2.27
CA LEU A 137 3.94 -2.58 1.62
C LEU A 137 4.68 -3.85 2.04
N LEU A 138 5.33 -4.47 1.08
CA LEU A 138 6.21 -5.60 1.32
C LEU A 138 7.57 -5.32 0.70
N ILE A 139 8.61 -5.27 1.51
CA ILE A 139 9.99 -5.40 1.02
C ILE A 139 10.37 -6.87 1.14
N THR A 140 10.84 -7.44 0.04
CA THR A 140 11.49 -8.77 0.02
C THR A 140 12.92 -8.58 -0.41
N MET A 141 13.87 -9.15 0.33
CA MET A 141 15.28 -9.08 -0.01
C MET A 141 16.04 -10.36 0.27
N LEU A 142 17.03 -10.59 -0.58
CA LEU A 142 18.11 -11.55 -0.40
C LEU A 142 19.38 -10.82 -0.78
N VAL A 143 20.23 -10.54 0.20
CA VAL A 143 21.49 -9.84 0.01
C VAL A 143 22.63 -10.83 0.18
N PRO A 144 23.38 -11.17 -0.91
CA PRO A 144 24.45 -12.15 -0.85
C PRO A 144 25.49 -11.83 0.23
N GLY A 145 25.81 -12.81 1.06
CA GLY A 145 26.80 -12.66 2.13
C GLY A 145 26.38 -11.80 3.33
N ALA A 146 25.19 -11.17 3.31
CA ALA A 146 24.72 -10.41 4.45
C ALA A 146 24.06 -11.31 5.52
N THR A 147 24.28 -10.96 6.78
CA THR A 147 23.55 -11.59 7.89
C THR A 147 22.09 -11.15 7.91
N GLU A 148 21.21 -11.95 8.54
CA GLU A 148 19.81 -11.58 8.72
C GLU A 148 19.66 -10.23 9.45
N ALA A 149 20.50 -9.99 10.46
CA ALA A 149 20.50 -8.70 11.19
C ALA A 149 20.81 -7.53 10.29
N ALA A 150 21.80 -7.63 9.41
CA ALA A 150 22.15 -6.58 8.44
C ALA A 150 21.01 -6.35 7.44
N GLN A 151 20.38 -7.43 6.96
CA GLN A 151 19.21 -7.31 6.07
C GLN A 151 18.03 -6.63 6.77
N LYS A 152 17.76 -6.93 8.05
CA LYS A 152 16.70 -6.28 8.84
C LYS A 152 16.94 -4.76 8.93
N ILE A 153 18.16 -4.34 9.27
CA ILE A 153 18.52 -2.91 9.36
C ILE A 153 18.31 -2.21 7.99
N ALA A 154 18.77 -2.83 6.90
CA ALA A 154 18.58 -2.30 5.56
C ALA A 154 17.10 -2.19 5.17
N ALA A 155 16.32 -3.25 5.44
CA ALA A 155 14.89 -3.28 5.15
C ALA A 155 14.12 -2.20 5.92
N GLU A 156 14.41 -2.02 7.20
CA GLU A 156 13.79 -0.97 8.02
C GLU A 156 14.07 0.43 7.48
N LYS A 157 15.36 0.72 7.18
CA LYS A 157 15.76 2.00 6.60
C LYS A 157 14.98 2.26 5.30
N LEU A 158 15.00 1.31 4.38
CA LEU A 158 14.33 1.45 3.08
C LEU A 158 12.82 1.55 3.21
N MET A 159 12.20 0.81 4.14
CA MET A 159 10.77 0.91 4.37
C MET A 159 10.38 2.30 4.89
N ARG A 160 11.14 2.88 5.84
CA ARG A 160 10.89 4.24 6.33
C ARG A 160 10.99 5.26 5.19
N GLU A 161 11.98 5.14 4.30
CA GLU A 161 12.11 6.01 3.12
C GLU A 161 10.92 5.84 2.16
N ALA A 162 10.49 4.61 1.88
CA ALA A 162 9.34 4.35 1.02
C ALA A 162 8.03 4.93 1.59
N LEU A 163 7.83 4.84 2.91
CA LEU A 163 6.65 5.35 3.61
C LEU A 163 6.52 6.88 3.54
N THR A 164 7.60 7.63 3.27
CA THR A 164 7.52 9.09 3.07
C THR A 164 6.86 9.50 1.76
N LYS A 165 6.68 8.55 0.84
CA LYS A 165 6.19 8.80 -0.53
C LYS A 165 4.77 8.28 -0.79
N ILE A 166 4.06 7.81 0.26
CA ILE A 166 2.71 7.26 0.13
C ILE A 166 1.71 7.91 1.06
#